data_9e0bd711141ae7f677db24d4855f54fc
#
_entry.id   9e0bd711141ae7f677db24d4855f54fc
#
_cell.length_a   1.000
_cell.length_b   1.000
_cell.length_c   1.000
_cell.angle_alpha   90.00
_cell.angle_beta   90.00
_cell.angle_gamma   90.00
#
_symmetry.space_group_name_H-M   'P 1'
#
loop_
_entity.id
_entity.type
_entity.pdbx_description
1 polymer ?
#
loop_
_entity_poly.entity_id
_entity_poly.type
_entity_poly.pdbx_seq_one_letter_code
_entity_poly.pdbx_strand_id
1 'polypeptide(L)'
;MTEKKVYRQTKFVRPAGATEILLVRHGESRAASEENPFPLVDGQGDPELAETGREQAEKLGLRLADHNIDAVYVTNLRRTHETAAPLCKIKKLTPTVVADLREVHLGDWEGGLFRIMAHQAHPQIQEMQDCQEWGKIPGGETNAQLNERVDRGMQGIINNHPDQVIMVVVHGGVIGSVL
;
A
#
# COMPACT_ATOMS: atom_id res chain seq x y z
N MET A 1 -38.74 -38.17 -15.47
CA MET A 1 -37.33 -37.79 -15.29
C MET A 1 -37.31 -36.42 -14.65
N THR A 2 -36.90 -36.31 -13.39
CA THR A 2 -36.80 -35.01 -12.68
C THR A 2 -35.54 -34.30 -13.19
N GLU A 3 -35.71 -33.16 -13.86
CA GLU A 3 -34.57 -32.28 -14.22
C GLU A 3 -33.75 -31.95 -12.99
N LYS A 4 -32.45 -32.29 -13.03
CA LYS A 4 -31.50 -31.93 -11.99
C LYS A 4 -31.32 -30.42 -12.01
N LYS A 5 -31.87 -29.73 -11.00
CA LYS A 5 -31.74 -28.31 -10.83
C LYS A 5 -30.24 -27.98 -10.55
N VAL A 6 -29.60 -27.25 -11.47
CA VAL A 6 -28.19 -26.86 -11.35
C VAL A 6 -28.12 -25.41 -10.91
N TYR A 7 -27.41 -25.17 -9.80
CA TYR A 7 -27.18 -23.82 -9.25
C TYR A 7 -25.75 -23.40 -9.61
N ARG A 8 -25.58 -22.36 -10.40
CA ARG A 8 -24.28 -21.81 -10.78
C ARG A 8 -23.98 -20.58 -9.93
N GLN A 9 -22.68 -20.36 -9.63
CA GLN A 9 -22.23 -19.13 -9.01
C GLN A 9 -22.52 -17.94 -9.93
N THR A 10 -23.13 -16.88 -9.39
CA THR A 10 -23.40 -15.65 -10.12
C THR A 10 -22.07 -14.92 -10.38
N LYS A 11 -21.81 -14.53 -11.62
CA LYS A 11 -20.65 -13.70 -11.95
C LYS A 11 -20.87 -12.30 -11.36
N PHE A 12 -19.86 -11.80 -10.65
CA PHE A 12 -19.87 -10.40 -10.18
C PHE A 12 -19.92 -9.45 -11.39
N VAL A 13 -20.78 -8.45 -11.31
CA VAL A 13 -20.87 -7.35 -12.26
C VAL A 13 -20.67 -6.06 -11.48
N ARG A 14 -19.68 -5.28 -11.85
CA ARG A 14 -19.41 -3.99 -11.22
C ARG A 14 -20.62 -3.07 -11.38
N PRO A 15 -21.14 -2.47 -10.29
CA PRO A 15 -22.20 -1.47 -10.38
C PRO A 15 -21.77 -0.25 -11.19
N ALA A 16 -22.74 0.39 -11.89
CA ALA A 16 -22.48 1.65 -12.57
C ALA A 16 -22.03 2.74 -11.58
N GLY A 17 -21.04 3.52 -11.94
CA GLY A 17 -20.42 4.55 -11.11
C GLY A 17 -19.37 4.02 -10.12
N ALA A 18 -19.22 2.70 -9.97
CA ALA A 18 -18.23 2.14 -9.06
C ALA A 18 -16.81 2.22 -9.64
N THR A 19 -15.86 2.67 -8.84
CA THR A 19 -14.42 2.63 -9.13
C THR A 19 -13.87 1.25 -8.81
N GLU A 20 -13.12 0.64 -9.73
CA GLU A 20 -12.34 -0.56 -9.46
C GLU A 20 -10.92 -0.18 -9.01
N ILE A 21 -10.49 -0.67 -7.85
CA ILE A 21 -9.20 -0.32 -7.29
C ILE A 21 -8.32 -1.57 -7.19
N LEU A 22 -7.19 -1.52 -7.89
CA LEU A 22 -6.08 -2.45 -7.71
C LEU A 22 -5.18 -1.91 -6.61
N LEU A 23 -5.39 -2.39 -5.38
CA LEU A 23 -4.58 -2.00 -4.23
C LEU A 23 -3.29 -2.82 -4.23
N VAL A 24 -2.14 -2.15 -4.37
CA VAL A 24 -0.84 -2.79 -4.56
C VAL A 24 0.09 -2.40 -3.42
N ARG A 25 0.65 -3.38 -2.72
CA ARG A 25 1.76 -3.13 -1.79
C ARG A 25 3.04 -2.89 -2.59
N HIS A 26 3.84 -1.88 -2.18
CA HIS A 26 5.15 -1.65 -2.77
C HIS A 26 6.05 -2.88 -2.71
N GLY A 27 7.00 -3.00 -3.65
CA GLY A 27 8.00 -4.05 -3.69
C GLY A 27 8.92 -4.04 -2.46
N GLU A 28 9.70 -5.09 -2.29
CA GLU A 28 10.65 -5.20 -1.18
C GLU A 28 11.58 -3.99 -1.14
N SER A 29 11.64 -3.31 0.00
CA SER A 29 12.56 -2.19 0.19
C SER A 29 13.86 -2.63 0.86
N ARG A 30 14.91 -1.81 0.74
CA ARG A 30 16.22 -2.02 1.36
C ARG A 30 16.08 -2.51 2.81
N ALA A 31 16.92 -3.47 3.19
CA ALA A 31 16.97 -3.97 4.57
C ALA A 31 17.32 -2.84 5.56
N ALA A 32 16.77 -2.93 6.78
CA ALA A 32 17.13 -2.04 7.86
C ALA A 32 18.51 -2.43 8.43
N SER A 33 19.27 -1.41 8.87
CA SER A 33 20.56 -1.56 9.53
C SER A 33 20.73 -0.44 10.55
N GLU A 34 21.28 -0.76 11.72
CA GLU A 34 21.60 0.24 12.75
C GLU A 34 22.69 1.22 12.26
N GLU A 35 23.65 0.73 11.47
CA GLU A 35 24.75 1.52 10.93
C GLU A 35 24.32 2.47 9.81
N ASN A 36 23.22 2.14 9.11
CA ASN A 36 22.72 2.91 7.99
C ASN A 36 21.19 3.01 8.03
N PRO A 37 20.63 3.83 8.91
CA PRO A 37 19.19 4.03 9.02
C PRO A 37 18.61 4.56 7.72
N PHE A 38 17.29 4.39 7.54
CA PHE A 38 16.60 4.94 6.40
C PHE A 38 16.58 6.47 6.45
N PRO A 39 16.75 7.16 5.30
CA PRO A 39 16.46 8.58 5.24
C PRO A 39 14.98 8.81 5.59
N LEU A 40 14.68 9.99 6.11
CA LEU A 40 13.31 10.36 6.46
C LEU A 40 12.76 11.38 5.46
N VAL A 41 11.49 11.19 5.10
CA VAL A 41 10.66 12.16 4.37
C VAL A 41 9.44 12.45 5.23
N ASP A 42 9.22 13.71 5.58
CA ASP A 42 8.14 14.15 6.48
C ASP A 42 8.07 13.32 7.79
N GLY A 43 9.22 12.98 8.35
CA GLY A 43 9.36 12.19 9.59
C GLY A 43 9.20 10.68 9.40
N GLN A 44 8.95 10.17 8.20
CA GLN A 44 8.79 8.74 7.94
C GLN A 44 9.96 8.15 7.16
N GLY A 45 10.34 6.92 7.47
CA GLY A 45 11.41 6.20 6.79
C GLY A 45 11.13 5.99 5.30
N ASP A 46 12.08 6.42 4.46
CA ASP A 46 11.96 6.37 3.00
C ASP A 46 13.09 5.55 2.34
N PRO A 47 13.19 4.24 2.61
CA PRO A 47 14.11 3.37 1.90
C PRO A 47 13.70 3.21 0.43
N GLU A 48 14.72 3.06 -0.45
CA GLU A 48 14.55 2.61 -1.83
C GLU A 48 14.10 1.14 -1.88
N LEU A 49 13.66 0.69 -3.06
CA LEU A 49 13.49 -0.73 -3.32
C LEU A 49 14.85 -1.46 -3.29
N ALA A 50 14.84 -2.65 -2.72
CA ALA A 50 15.90 -3.62 -2.92
C ALA A 50 15.92 -4.12 -4.38
N GLU A 51 16.95 -4.87 -4.77
CA GLU A 51 17.01 -5.48 -6.11
C GLU A 51 15.80 -6.38 -6.38
N THR A 52 15.49 -7.26 -5.42
CA THR A 52 14.28 -8.09 -5.46
C THR A 52 12.99 -7.27 -5.59
N GLY A 53 12.91 -6.10 -4.93
CA GLY A 53 11.78 -5.20 -5.05
C GLY A 53 11.65 -4.57 -6.44
N ARG A 54 12.77 -4.25 -7.09
CA ARG A 54 12.79 -3.77 -8.48
C ARG A 54 12.32 -4.86 -9.45
N GLU A 55 12.79 -6.10 -9.27
CA GLU A 55 12.27 -7.24 -10.05
C GLU A 55 10.77 -7.47 -9.87
N GLN A 56 10.26 -7.31 -8.63
CA GLN A 56 8.82 -7.39 -8.35
C GLN A 56 8.06 -6.29 -9.10
N ALA A 57 8.58 -5.07 -9.12
CA ALA A 57 7.99 -3.94 -9.85
C ALA A 57 7.93 -4.19 -11.36
N GLU A 58 9.01 -4.72 -11.95
CA GLU A 58 9.04 -5.09 -13.38
C GLU A 58 8.00 -6.18 -13.70
N LYS A 59 7.93 -7.23 -12.89
CA LYS A 59 6.94 -8.31 -13.05
C LYS A 59 5.51 -7.79 -12.92
N LEU A 60 5.24 -6.87 -12.00
CA LEU A 60 3.95 -6.19 -11.85
C LEU A 60 3.60 -5.39 -13.11
N GLY A 61 4.56 -4.60 -13.62
CA GLY A 61 4.39 -3.81 -14.83
C GLY A 61 4.00 -4.67 -16.04
N LEU A 62 4.72 -5.77 -16.24
CA LEU A 62 4.42 -6.73 -17.32
C LEU A 62 3.08 -7.42 -17.13
N ARG A 63 2.74 -7.85 -15.90
CA ARG A 63 1.47 -8.52 -15.61
C ARG A 63 0.28 -7.61 -15.91
N LEU A 64 0.37 -6.32 -15.65
CA LEU A 64 -0.71 -5.35 -15.82
C LEU A 64 -0.64 -4.61 -17.16
N ALA A 65 0.30 -4.96 -18.04
CA ALA A 65 0.49 -4.29 -19.33
C ALA A 65 -0.78 -4.25 -20.21
N ASP A 66 -1.56 -5.33 -20.21
CA ASP A 66 -2.78 -5.44 -21.01
C ASP A 66 -4.07 -5.08 -20.25
N HIS A 67 -3.97 -4.79 -18.93
CA HIS A 67 -5.14 -4.34 -18.16
C HIS A 67 -5.50 -2.90 -18.52
N ASN A 68 -6.78 -2.60 -18.58
CA ASN A 68 -7.23 -1.21 -18.70
C ASN A 68 -7.07 -0.50 -17.37
N ILE A 69 -6.04 0.33 -17.23
CA ILE A 69 -5.76 1.14 -16.03
C ILE A 69 -5.82 2.60 -16.45
N ASP A 70 -6.76 3.33 -15.86
CA ASP A 70 -7.06 4.71 -16.22
C ASP A 70 -6.16 5.71 -15.48
N ALA A 71 -5.78 5.40 -14.22
CA ALA A 71 -4.87 6.23 -13.44
C ALA A 71 -4.05 5.41 -12.44
N VAL A 72 -2.91 5.99 -12.02
CA VAL A 72 -2.01 5.40 -11.03
C VAL A 72 -1.79 6.41 -9.90
N TYR A 73 -1.93 5.93 -8.66
CA TYR A 73 -1.68 6.69 -7.46
C TYR A 73 -0.53 6.08 -6.66
N VAL A 74 0.27 6.95 -6.06
CA VAL A 74 1.41 6.60 -5.20
C VAL A 74 1.39 7.49 -3.96
N THR A 75 2.19 7.16 -2.96
CA THR A 75 2.40 8.02 -1.80
C THR A 75 3.62 8.93 -2.03
N ASN A 76 3.93 9.82 -1.07
CA ASN A 76 5.14 10.63 -1.11
C ASN A 76 6.43 9.83 -0.82
N LEU A 77 6.34 8.51 -0.52
CA LEU A 77 7.49 7.67 -0.23
C LEU A 77 7.99 6.97 -1.51
N ARG A 78 9.29 7.10 -1.80
CA ARG A 78 9.89 6.72 -3.09
C ARG A 78 9.67 5.26 -3.49
N ARG A 79 9.62 4.32 -2.55
CA ARG A 79 9.37 2.90 -2.84
C ARG A 79 8.05 2.64 -3.57
N THR A 80 7.04 3.50 -3.39
CA THR A 80 5.78 3.41 -4.12
C THR A 80 5.93 3.90 -5.56
N HIS A 81 6.69 4.97 -5.78
CA HIS A 81 7.03 5.48 -7.10
C HIS A 81 7.87 4.46 -7.89
N GLU A 82 8.91 3.90 -7.26
CA GLU A 82 9.77 2.89 -7.87
C GLU A 82 8.97 1.64 -8.26
N THR A 83 7.98 1.25 -7.44
CA THR A 83 7.10 0.11 -7.75
C THR A 83 6.16 0.41 -8.91
N ALA A 84 5.64 1.62 -9.01
CA ALA A 84 4.72 2.02 -10.08
C ALA A 84 5.43 2.28 -11.42
N ALA A 85 6.72 2.66 -11.39
CA ALA A 85 7.45 3.18 -12.53
C ALA A 85 7.43 2.28 -13.78
N PRO A 86 7.63 0.95 -13.72
CA PRO A 86 7.61 0.10 -14.91
C PRO A 86 6.24 0.12 -15.60
N LEU A 87 5.14 0.01 -14.86
CA LEU A 87 3.80 0.09 -15.42
C LEU A 87 3.51 1.48 -16.00
N CYS A 88 3.85 2.53 -15.27
CA CYS A 88 3.67 3.91 -15.73
C CYS A 88 4.41 4.16 -17.05
N LYS A 89 5.60 3.61 -17.21
CA LYS A 89 6.36 3.67 -18.48
C LYS A 89 5.65 2.95 -19.62
N ILE A 90 5.15 1.74 -19.38
CA ILE A 90 4.41 0.95 -20.38
C ILE A 90 3.13 1.67 -20.82
N LYS A 91 2.36 2.16 -19.84
CA LYS A 91 1.07 2.81 -20.06
C LYS A 91 1.17 4.28 -20.46
N LYS A 92 2.35 4.91 -20.35
CA LYS A 92 2.58 6.35 -20.53
C LYS A 92 1.71 7.18 -19.55
N LEU A 93 1.54 6.67 -18.33
CA LEU A 93 0.82 7.34 -17.25
C LEU A 93 1.81 8.07 -16.33
N THR A 94 1.36 9.19 -15.77
CA THR A 94 2.08 9.89 -14.70
C THR A 94 1.36 9.60 -13.38
N PRO A 95 2.05 9.05 -12.37
CA PRO A 95 1.39 8.76 -11.10
C PRO A 95 1.05 10.06 -10.34
N THR A 96 -0.10 10.09 -9.70
CA THR A 96 -0.53 11.15 -8.80
C THR A 96 -0.16 10.81 -7.36
N VAL A 97 0.39 11.77 -6.63
CA VAL A 97 0.79 11.59 -5.23
C VAL A 97 -0.38 11.86 -4.29
N VAL A 98 -0.68 10.91 -3.38
CA VAL A 98 -1.65 11.07 -2.29
C VAL A 98 -0.94 10.78 -0.97
N ALA A 99 -0.50 11.84 -0.28
CA ALA A 99 0.24 11.73 0.98
C ALA A 99 -0.58 11.08 2.12
N ASP A 100 -1.90 11.21 2.09
CA ASP A 100 -2.81 10.57 3.06
C ASP A 100 -2.73 9.03 3.04
N LEU A 101 -2.21 8.43 1.97
CA LEU A 101 -2.03 6.99 1.83
C LEU A 101 -0.60 6.51 2.16
N ARG A 102 0.25 7.36 2.74
CA ARG A 102 1.58 6.96 3.22
C ARG A 102 1.48 5.92 4.34
N GLU A 103 2.58 5.19 4.61
CA GLU A 103 2.60 4.15 5.64
C GLU A 103 2.21 4.71 7.03
N VAL A 104 1.85 3.84 7.96
CA VAL A 104 1.65 4.22 9.35
C VAL A 104 2.91 4.91 9.90
N HIS A 105 2.72 6.00 10.65
CA HIS A 105 3.83 6.68 11.30
C HIS A 105 4.26 5.88 12.53
N LEU A 106 5.52 5.45 12.52
CA LEU A 106 6.07 4.54 13.53
C LEU A 106 6.75 5.27 14.71
N GLY A 107 6.56 6.59 14.82
CA GLY A 107 7.09 7.39 15.93
C GLY A 107 8.58 7.20 16.14
N ASP A 108 8.98 6.85 17.37
CA ASP A 108 10.38 6.65 17.73
C ASP A 108 11.03 5.45 17.02
N TRP A 109 10.26 4.63 16.33
CA TRP A 109 10.75 3.45 15.60
C TRP A 109 10.86 3.67 14.09
N GLU A 110 10.83 4.91 13.64
CA GLU A 110 11.12 5.26 12.24
C GLU A 110 12.59 4.96 11.87
N GLY A 111 12.95 5.24 10.62
CA GLY A 111 14.32 5.03 10.14
C GLY A 111 14.77 3.58 10.01
N GLY A 112 13.85 2.62 10.16
CA GLY A 112 14.12 1.17 10.09
C GLY A 112 14.15 0.48 11.45
N LEU A 113 14.08 1.22 12.55
CA LEU A 113 14.16 0.65 13.90
C LEU A 113 13.02 -0.33 14.18
N PHE A 114 11.80 -0.08 13.66
CA PHE A 114 10.68 -1.02 13.77
C PHE A 114 11.05 -2.44 13.29
N ARG A 115 11.75 -2.55 12.16
CA ARG A 115 12.14 -3.87 11.62
C ARG A 115 13.19 -4.55 12.50
N ILE A 116 14.10 -3.76 13.08
CA ILE A 116 15.12 -4.26 14.01
C ILE A 116 14.46 -4.76 15.29
N MET A 117 13.56 -3.97 15.88
CA MET A 117 12.80 -4.34 17.08
C MET A 117 11.91 -5.58 16.84
N ALA A 118 11.29 -5.68 15.68
CA ALA A 118 10.50 -6.86 15.31
C ALA A 118 11.39 -8.11 15.18
N HIS A 119 12.56 -7.99 14.58
CA HIS A 119 13.51 -9.11 14.43
C HIS A 119 14.08 -9.56 15.79
N GLN A 120 14.29 -8.63 16.71
CA GLN A 120 14.77 -8.88 18.08
C GLN A 120 13.64 -9.36 19.02
N ALA A 121 12.42 -9.52 18.54
CA ALA A 121 11.24 -9.87 19.34
C ALA A 121 11.05 -8.96 20.56
N HIS A 122 11.21 -7.64 20.35
CA HIS A 122 11.06 -6.65 21.43
C HIS A 122 9.66 -6.74 22.07
N PRO A 123 9.52 -6.68 23.41
CA PRO A 123 8.23 -6.90 24.09
C PRO A 123 7.09 -5.99 23.61
N GLN A 124 7.38 -4.74 23.25
CA GLN A 124 6.36 -3.81 22.71
C GLN A 124 5.83 -4.25 21.33
N ILE A 125 6.58 -5.00 20.53
CA ILE A 125 6.06 -5.59 19.29
C ILE A 125 4.94 -6.58 19.62
N GLN A 126 5.16 -7.43 20.63
CA GLN A 126 4.15 -8.38 21.07
C GLN A 126 2.92 -7.64 21.62
N GLU A 127 3.10 -6.62 22.47
CA GLU A 127 2.00 -5.81 22.98
C GLU A 127 1.18 -5.15 21.85
N MET A 128 1.86 -4.55 20.87
CA MET A 128 1.22 -3.95 19.69
C MET A 128 0.41 -4.99 18.89
N GLN A 129 0.96 -6.18 18.70
CA GLN A 129 0.27 -7.27 17.99
C GLN A 129 -0.92 -7.80 18.76
N ASP A 130 -0.79 -8.01 20.07
CA ASP A 130 -1.88 -8.52 20.95
C ASP A 130 -3.04 -7.52 21.02
N CYS A 131 -2.74 -6.23 21.06
CA CYS A 131 -3.73 -5.16 21.06
C CYS A 131 -4.21 -4.77 19.67
N GLN A 132 -3.53 -5.21 18.62
CA GLN A 132 -3.76 -4.79 17.22
C GLN A 132 -3.80 -3.25 17.08
N GLU A 133 -2.89 -2.54 17.76
CA GLU A 133 -2.89 -1.07 17.88
C GLU A 133 -1.50 -0.48 17.64
N TRP A 134 -1.36 0.29 16.54
CA TRP A 134 -0.11 0.94 16.17
C TRP A 134 0.34 2.00 17.20
N GLY A 135 -0.60 2.68 17.83
CA GLY A 135 -0.34 3.69 18.87
C GLY A 135 0.35 3.16 20.13
N LYS A 136 0.64 1.86 20.22
CA LYS A 136 1.52 1.28 21.25
C LYS A 136 2.99 1.58 21.02
N ILE A 137 3.38 1.97 19.81
CA ILE A 137 4.71 2.46 19.52
C ILE A 137 4.83 3.90 20.05
N PRO A 138 5.86 4.26 20.84
CA PRO A 138 6.05 5.61 21.34
C PRO A 138 6.10 6.65 20.22
N GLY A 139 5.23 7.66 20.29
CA GLY A 139 5.10 8.66 19.23
C GLY A 139 4.47 8.15 17.94
N GLY A 140 4.03 6.88 17.90
CA GLY A 140 3.39 6.27 16.74
C GLY A 140 1.98 6.77 16.50
N GLU A 141 1.52 6.63 15.27
CA GLU A 141 0.16 6.92 14.84
C GLU A 141 -0.80 5.86 15.40
N THR A 142 -1.96 6.27 15.91
CA THR A 142 -3.00 5.33 16.32
C THR A 142 -3.76 4.77 15.12
N ASN A 143 -4.41 3.61 15.30
CA ASN A 143 -5.29 3.06 14.27
C ASN A 143 -6.39 4.06 13.84
N ALA A 144 -6.93 4.81 14.79
CA ALA A 144 -7.96 5.81 14.49
C ALA A 144 -7.43 6.93 13.57
N GLN A 145 -6.24 7.45 13.84
CA GLN A 145 -5.59 8.46 13.01
C GLN A 145 -5.26 7.93 11.61
N LEU A 146 -4.72 6.70 11.55
CA LEU A 146 -4.44 6.01 10.29
C LEU A 146 -5.71 5.87 9.45
N ASN A 147 -6.78 5.32 10.03
CA ASN A 147 -8.04 5.08 9.33
C ASN A 147 -8.65 6.40 8.82
N GLU A 148 -8.66 7.44 9.62
CA GLU A 148 -9.23 8.75 9.23
C GLU A 148 -8.54 9.33 7.98
N ARG A 149 -7.18 9.32 7.94
CA ARG A 149 -6.47 9.85 6.77
C ARG A 149 -6.55 8.94 5.55
N VAL A 150 -6.53 7.61 5.76
CA VAL A 150 -6.67 6.63 4.68
C VAL A 150 -8.05 6.75 4.04
N ASP A 151 -9.11 6.83 4.83
CA ASP A 151 -10.48 7.03 4.33
C ASP A 151 -10.58 8.32 3.50
N ARG A 152 -10.02 9.44 3.99
CA ARG A 152 -10.01 10.70 3.25
C ARG A 152 -9.28 10.57 1.91
N GLY A 153 -8.09 9.94 1.89
CA GLY A 153 -7.31 9.71 0.68
C GLY A 153 -8.03 8.82 -0.33
N MET A 154 -8.62 7.72 0.14
CA MET A 154 -9.37 6.78 -0.70
C MET A 154 -10.64 7.39 -1.27
N GLN A 155 -11.43 8.13 -0.46
CA GLN A 155 -12.62 8.83 -0.94
C GLN A 155 -12.28 9.86 -1.99
N GLY A 156 -11.16 10.60 -1.84
CA GLY A 156 -10.68 11.53 -2.86
C GLY A 156 -10.40 10.84 -4.21
N ILE A 157 -9.82 9.65 -4.20
CA ILE A 157 -9.59 8.86 -5.41
C ILE A 157 -10.93 8.40 -6.01
N ILE A 158 -11.79 7.78 -5.21
CA ILE A 158 -13.06 7.20 -5.67
C ILE A 158 -13.94 8.26 -6.32
N ASN A 159 -14.06 9.43 -5.71
CA ASN A 159 -14.90 10.51 -6.21
C ASN A 159 -14.46 11.06 -7.57
N ASN A 160 -13.17 10.95 -7.89
CA ASN A 160 -12.60 11.44 -9.15
C ASN A 160 -12.64 10.41 -10.29
N HIS A 161 -13.01 9.16 -10.02
CA HIS A 161 -12.85 8.06 -10.99
C HIS A 161 -14.07 7.14 -11.10
N PRO A 162 -15.30 7.67 -11.31
CA PRO A 162 -16.48 6.83 -11.54
C PRO A 162 -16.28 5.96 -12.79
N ASP A 163 -16.63 4.68 -12.69
CA ASP A 163 -16.52 3.66 -13.77
C ASP A 163 -15.08 3.38 -14.27
N GLN A 164 -14.06 3.85 -13.58
CA GLN A 164 -12.65 3.67 -13.96
C GLN A 164 -11.97 2.56 -13.17
N VAL A 165 -10.80 2.12 -13.67
CA VAL A 165 -9.90 1.14 -13.04
C VAL A 165 -8.63 1.85 -12.62
N ILE A 166 -8.34 1.87 -11.33
CA ILE A 166 -7.25 2.65 -10.74
C ILE A 166 -6.25 1.72 -10.05
N MET A 167 -4.96 1.93 -10.28
CA MET A 167 -3.92 1.29 -9.47
C MET A 167 -3.45 2.23 -8.38
N VAL A 168 -3.47 1.77 -7.12
CA VAL A 168 -3.00 2.53 -5.96
C VAL A 168 -1.88 1.75 -5.29
N VAL A 169 -0.65 2.29 -5.35
CA VAL A 169 0.52 1.67 -4.74
C VAL A 169 0.75 2.25 -3.35
N VAL A 170 0.61 1.41 -2.34
CA VAL A 170 0.60 1.78 -0.92
C VAL A 170 1.44 0.82 -0.06
N HIS A 171 1.16 0.73 1.21
CA HIS A 171 1.92 0.09 2.26
C HIS A 171 1.09 -0.94 3.03
N GLY A 172 1.76 -1.77 3.84
CA GLY A 172 1.11 -2.84 4.58
C GLY A 172 0.06 -2.35 5.58
N GLY A 173 0.39 -1.33 6.36
CA GLY A 173 -0.54 -0.74 7.34
C GLY A 173 -1.78 -0.14 6.68
N VAL A 174 -1.58 0.55 5.56
CA VAL A 174 -2.69 1.15 4.76
C VAL A 174 -3.60 0.07 4.19
N ILE A 175 -3.04 -1.02 3.64
CA ILE A 175 -3.85 -2.13 3.13
C ILE A 175 -4.71 -2.73 4.26
N GLY A 176 -4.12 -2.94 5.45
CA GLY A 176 -4.86 -3.42 6.61
C GLY A 176 -5.96 -2.47 7.10
N SER A 177 -5.80 -1.15 6.86
CA SER A 177 -6.83 -0.14 7.19
C SER A 177 -7.98 -0.11 6.18
N VAL A 178 -7.72 -0.47 4.90
CA VAL A 178 -8.74 -0.45 3.83
C VAL A 178 -9.61 -1.71 3.83
N LEU A 179 -9.07 -2.87 4.24
CA LEU A 179 -9.72 -4.19 4.21
C LEU A 179 -10.39 -4.54 5.54
#